data_435890884654846e8fab908d2c88a7ee
#
_entry.id   435890884654846e8fab908d2c88a7ee
#
_cell.length_a   1.000
_cell.length_b   1.000
_cell.length_c   1.000
_cell.angle_alpha   90.00
_cell.angle_beta   90.00
_cell.angle_gamma   90.00
#
_symmetry.space_group_name_H-M   'P 1'
#
loop_
_entity.id
_entity.type
_entity.pdbx_description
1 polymer ?
#
loop_
_entity_poly.entity_id
_entity_poly.type
_entity_poly.pdbx_seq_one_letter_code
_entity_poly.pdbx_strand_id
1 'polypeptide(L)'
;MASLSNPCDSESKDFFPQLLISASIEGGFCQLQVVNTGDLYRFTDFTFYKSIPISVLPRLGSKTNVSVRPNLPEGLYVDPNTGALSGNPTTPVERQTYTVYRKGVVQSQVTIEVRDLVATKVYGQLGNLNCGANYLTASDCSAGGPVTADNLSGPNAVITDNTGGVYISSGNRVLYYPSGQITATRVYGQHGLFNCDQSNAHTNQSCTPLGSLAATTLNNPRGIFLDASNNLFVADTNVNRRLLVYANQNTVPFRAIGVPDFVTAGGGVASASNFYSPIGLSLDNNAGFYVSDSGNSRVLYFPKDSNIATEVYGQPDFVSNGATTSVSGLNSNQGVVSDFEGGIYIADTSNNRVVYYPKGSNIATKVYGQPNFTTSTGTTTSNGLNNPVAVALDQSENLYVADLNNHRVLIYPRTNMASGMTASSVIGQFGNLNCGADNNNGACGIGTPGPQNLYRPTSVHFDRQGRIYISDYSNNRVLVY
;
A
#
# COMPACT_ATOMS: atom_id res chain seq x y z
N MET A 1 -42.00 39.22 -4.86
CA MET A 1 -40.75 39.13 -4.11
C MET A 1 -40.37 37.67 -4.12
N ALA A 2 -39.38 37.30 -4.92
CA ALA A 2 -38.84 35.95 -4.91
C ALA A 2 -38.16 35.75 -3.53
N SER A 3 -38.54 34.69 -2.81
CA SER A 3 -37.88 34.29 -1.59
C SER A 3 -36.48 33.88 -1.96
N LEU A 4 -35.47 34.62 -1.54
CA LEU A 4 -34.09 34.20 -1.58
C LEU A 4 -33.98 32.90 -0.76
N SER A 5 -33.69 31.79 -1.41
CA SER A 5 -33.39 30.53 -0.76
C SER A 5 -32.19 30.71 0.18
N ASN A 6 -32.27 30.11 1.36
CA ASN A 6 -31.20 30.18 2.37
C ASN A 6 -29.94 29.46 1.83
N PRO A 7 -28.83 30.16 1.54
CA PRO A 7 -27.63 29.55 1.01
C PRO A 7 -26.91 28.59 1.98
N CYS A 8 -27.37 28.56 3.25
CA CYS A 8 -26.83 27.65 4.27
C CYS A 8 -27.66 26.35 4.42
N ASP A 9 -28.70 26.18 3.62
CA ASP A 9 -29.55 25.00 3.62
C ASP A 9 -29.08 24.05 2.50
N SER A 10 -28.52 22.90 2.85
CA SER A 10 -28.06 21.89 1.92
C SER A 10 -29.16 21.28 1.04
N GLU A 11 -30.44 21.45 1.42
CA GLU A 11 -31.61 21.00 0.66
C GLU A 11 -32.19 22.10 -0.25
N SER A 12 -31.62 23.31 -0.22
CA SER A 12 -32.01 24.41 -1.06
C SER A 12 -31.66 24.11 -2.53
N LYS A 13 -32.57 24.47 -3.45
CA LYS A 13 -32.38 24.30 -4.91
C LYS A 13 -31.18 25.08 -5.49
N ASP A 14 -30.65 26.05 -4.72
CA ASP A 14 -29.51 26.88 -5.07
C ASP A 14 -28.20 26.38 -4.44
N PHE A 15 -28.21 25.18 -3.86
CA PHE A 15 -27.00 24.52 -3.41
C PHE A 15 -26.14 24.13 -4.63
N PHE A 16 -25.05 24.88 -4.83
CA PHE A 16 -24.13 24.61 -5.92
C PHE A 16 -23.28 23.39 -5.55
N PRO A 17 -23.38 22.26 -6.27
CA PRO A 17 -22.63 21.03 -5.94
C PRO A 17 -21.11 21.14 -6.15
N GLN A 18 -20.60 22.32 -6.47
CA GLN A 18 -19.18 22.61 -6.66
C GLN A 18 -18.56 23.51 -5.59
N LEU A 19 -19.36 24.01 -4.62
CA LEU A 19 -18.90 24.77 -3.48
C LEU A 19 -19.27 23.99 -2.21
N LEU A 20 -18.31 23.39 -1.53
CA LEU A 20 -18.51 22.98 -0.14
C LEU A 20 -18.46 24.25 0.71
N ILE A 21 -19.63 24.73 1.08
CA ILE A 21 -19.78 25.82 2.04
C ILE A 21 -19.79 25.16 3.42
N SER A 22 -18.70 25.29 4.18
CA SER A 22 -18.75 25.00 5.60
C SER A 22 -19.33 26.23 6.31
N ALA A 23 -20.59 26.14 6.77
CA ALA A 23 -21.15 27.16 7.62
C ALA A 23 -20.73 26.88 9.07
N SER A 24 -19.90 27.73 9.64
CA SER A 24 -19.78 27.81 11.10
C SER A 24 -20.68 28.96 11.60
N ILE A 25 -21.61 28.62 12.47
CA ILE A 25 -22.48 29.64 13.12
C ILE A 25 -21.76 30.08 14.39
N GLU A 26 -20.98 31.14 14.31
CA GLU A 26 -20.61 31.93 15.46
C GLU A 26 -21.27 33.33 15.31
N GLY A 27 -22.15 33.68 16.22
CA GLY A 27 -22.71 35.01 16.31
C GLY A 27 -23.88 35.34 15.39
N GLY A 28 -24.67 34.37 14.91
CA GLY A 28 -25.96 34.64 14.22
C GLY A 28 -25.85 35.06 12.75
N PHE A 29 -24.66 35.05 12.15
CA PHE A 29 -24.46 35.28 10.72
C PHE A 29 -23.73 34.08 10.10
N CYS A 30 -24.29 33.59 8.99
CA CYS A 30 -23.63 32.61 8.13
C CYS A 30 -22.40 33.27 7.47
N GLN A 31 -21.18 32.99 7.96
CA GLN A 31 -19.97 33.33 7.26
C GLN A 31 -19.71 32.27 6.18
N LEU A 32 -19.93 32.66 4.94
CA LEU A 32 -19.52 31.91 3.75
C LEU A 32 -17.99 31.82 3.73
N GLN A 33 -17.42 30.79 4.34
CA GLN A 33 -16.08 30.38 3.95
C GLN A 33 -16.21 29.62 2.64
N VAL A 34 -15.80 30.25 1.55
CA VAL A 34 -15.53 29.56 0.30
C VAL A 34 -14.33 28.67 0.55
N VAL A 35 -14.58 27.45 1.01
CA VAL A 35 -13.56 26.40 0.95
C VAL A 35 -13.37 26.15 -0.53
N ASN A 36 -12.29 26.66 -1.07
CA ASN A 36 -11.91 26.39 -2.44
C ASN A 36 -11.65 24.87 -2.56
N THR A 37 -12.71 24.11 -2.88
CA THR A 37 -12.61 22.68 -3.21
C THR A 37 -12.01 22.49 -4.61
N GLY A 38 -11.27 23.51 -5.06
CA GLY A 38 -10.90 23.78 -6.41
C GLY A 38 -9.77 22.93 -6.96
N ASP A 39 -9.22 21.97 -6.23
CA ASP A 39 -8.22 21.08 -6.79
C ASP A 39 -8.88 20.19 -7.85
N LEU A 40 -8.45 20.41 -9.10
CA LEU A 40 -8.98 19.68 -10.24
C LEU A 40 -8.70 18.19 -10.12
N TYR A 41 -7.55 17.82 -9.57
CA TYR A 41 -7.14 16.44 -9.36
C TYR A 41 -7.22 16.06 -7.87
N ARG A 42 -7.29 14.76 -7.60
CA ARG A 42 -7.35 14.23 -6.22
C ARG A 42 -6.07 14.51 -5.42
N PHE A 43 -4.94 14.58 -6.10
CA PHE A 43 -3.64 14.88 -5.55
C PHE A 43 -3.14 16.21 -6.12
N THR A 44 -2.32 16.91 -5.36
CA THR A 44 -1.65 18.15 -5.79
C THR A 44 -0.15 17.96 -5.97
N ASP A 45 0.39 16.87 -5.45
CA ASP A 45 1.79 16.47 -5.56
C ASP A 45 1.89 15.12 -6.29
N PHE A 46 2.70 15.09 -7.34
CA PHE A 46 2.90 13.91 -8.17
C PHE A 46 4.39 13.61 -8.32
N THR A 47 4.77 12.37 -8.03
CA THR A 47 6.02 11.77 -8.49
C THR A 47 5.67 10.72 -9.54
N PHE A 48 6.03 10.99 -10.77
CA PHE A 48 5.91 10.05 -11.87
C PHE A 48 7.26 9.39 -12.16
N TYR A 49 7.23 8.26 -12.83
CA TYR A 49 8.44 7.55 -13.19
C TYR A 49 8.55 7.43 -14.70
N LYS A 50 9.76 7.64 -15.20
CA LYS A 50 10.09 7.52 -16.61
C LYS A 50 9.59 6.21 -17.19
N SER A 51 8.97 6.28 -18.36
CA SER A 51 8.42 5.14 -19.10
C SER A 51 7.26 4.41 -18.43
N ILE A 52 6.66 4.96 -17.37
CA ILE A 52 5.42 4.46 -16.80
C ILE A 52 4.25 5.32 -17.32
N PRO A 53 3.30 4.73 -18.05
CA PRO A 53 2.11 5.45 -18.52
C PRO A 53 1.28 5.98 -17.36
N ILE A 54 0.80 7.21 -17.47
CA ILE A 54 -0.07 7.82 -16.47
C ILE A 54 -1.42 8.24 -17.06
N SER A 55 -2.45 8.25 -16.23
CA SER A 55 -3.77 8.79 -16.56
C SER A 55 -4.49 9.22 -15.28
N VAL A 56 -4.19 10.43 -14.80
CA VAL A 56 -4.80 11.00 -13.60
C VAL A 56 -6.07 11.75 -13.99
N LEU A 57 -7.22 11.21 -13.65
CA LEU A 57 -8.52 11.81 -13.94
C LEU A 57 -8.84 13.00 -13.02
N PRO A 58 -9.58 14.01 -13.49
CA PRO A 58 -10.15 15.03 -12.62
C PRO A 58 -11.06 14.44 -11.56
N ARG A 59 -11.05 15.02 -10.37
CA ARG A 59 -11.75 14.51 -9.17
C ARG A 59 -13.27 14.34 -9.35
N LEU A 60 -13.90 15.19 -10.15
CA LEU A 60 -15.36 15.20 -10.37
C LEU A 60 -15.74 14.76 -11.79
N GLY A 61 -15.03 13.78 -12.33
CA GLY A 61 -15.23 13.28 -13.69
C GLY A 61 -14.62 14.17 -14.77
N SER A 62 -14.82 13.80 -16.03
CA SER A 62 -14.21 14.47 -17.19
C SER A 62 -14.49 15.98 -17.23
N LYS A 63 -13.45 16.77 -17.48
CA LYS A 63 -13.49 18.23 -17.61
C LYS A 63 -12.86 18.67 -18.91
N THR A 64 -13.60 19.44 -19.70
CA THR A 64 -13.10 20.04 -20.96
C THR A 64 -12.41 21.38 -20.71
N ASN A 65 -11.61 21.82 -21.70
CA ASN A 65 -10.90 23.11 -21.69
C ASN A 65 -9.95 23.27 -20.48
N VAL A 66 -9.26 22.21 -20.13
CA VAL A 66 -8.18 22.22 -19.14
C VAL A 66 -6.85 22.52 -19.83
N SER A 67 -6.05 23.41 -19.27
CA SER A 67 -4.68 23.69 -19.70
C SER A 67 -3.76 23.87 -18.50
N VAL A 68 -2.47 23.69 -18.72
CA VAL A 68 -1.45 23.73 -17.66
C VAL A 68 -0.30 24.63 -18.10
N ARG A 69 0.25 25.41 -17.19
CA ARG A 69 1.44 26.26 -17.42
C ARG A 69 2.41 26.18 -16.24
N PRO A 70 3.73 26.21 -16.45
CA PRO A 70 4.41 26.13 -17.74
C PRO A 70 4.10 24.83 -18.51
N ASN A 71 4.78 24.58 -19.63
CA ASN A 71 4.62 23.32 -20.37
C ASN A 71 4.96 22.13 -19.48
N LEU A 72 4.16 21.09 -19.56
CA LEU A 72 4.40 19.83 -18.85
C LEU A 72 5.72 19.17 -19.27
N PRO A 73 6.31 18.30 -18.42
CA PRO A 73 7.43 17.46 -18.82
C PRO A 73 7.18 16.72 -20.13
N GLU A 74 8.26 16.46 -20.86
CA GLU A 74 8.20 15.75 -22.13
C GLU A 74 7.51 14.38 -22.00
N GLY A 75 6.57 14.10 -22.92
CA GLY A 75 5.73 12.90 -22.90
C GLY A 75 4.45 13.04 -22.08
N LEU A 76 4.26 14.14 -21.32
CA LEU A 76 3.03 14.43 -20.59
C LEU A 76 2.17 15.48 -21.27
N TYR A 77 0.86 15.32 -21.18
CA TYR A 77 -0.13 16.27 -21.71
C TYR A 77 -1.43 16.23 -20.90
N VAL A 78 -2.26 17.24 -21.06
CA VAL A 78 -3.64 17.22 -20.59
C VAL A 78 -4.54 16.82 -21.76
N ASP A 79 -5.33 15.76 -21.56
CA ASP A 79 -6.33 15.34 -22.55
C ASP A 79 -7.42 16.42 -22.67
N PRO A 80 -7.64 17.01 -23.86
CA PRO A 80 -8.56 18.11 -24.03
C PRO A 80 -10.03 17.73 -23.81
N ASN A 81 -10.38 16.46 -23.95
CA ASN A 81 -11.75 15.96 -23.85
C ASN A 81 -12.12 15.57 -22.44
N THR A 82 -11.17 15.05 -21.67
CA THR A 82 -11.41 14.53 -20.33
C THR A 82 -10.81 15.41 -19.24
N GLY A 83 -9.81 16.23 -19.56
CA GLY A 83 -9.01 16.97 -18.59
C GLY A 83 -8.04 16.11 -17.82
N ALA A 84 -7.85 14.85 -18.22
CA ALA A 84 -6.89 13.95 -17.57
C ALA A 84 -5.45 14.41 -17.82
N LEU A 85 -4.63 14.41 -16.79
CA LEU A 85 -3.17 14.49 -16.93
C LEU A 85 -2.68 13.10 -17.36
N SER A 86 -2.18 13.01 -18.59
CA SER A 86 -1.93 11.73 -19.27
C SER A 86 -0.59 11.74 -20.00
N GLY A 87 -0.13 10.56 -20.38
CA GLY A 87 1.05 10.37 -21.22
C GLY A 87 2.05 9.41 -20.63
N ASN A 88 3.26 9.43 -21.21
CA ASN A 88 4.37 8.60 -20.81
C ASN A 88 5.62 9.49 -20.67
N PRO A 89 6.04 9.87 -19.47
CA PRO A 89 7.18 10.78 -19.30
C PRO A 89 8.48 10.14 -19.81
N THR A 90 9.25 10.88 -20.58
CA THR A 90 10.44 10.37 -21.28
C THR A 90 11.75 10.78 -20.61
N THR A 91 11.75 11.88 -19.87
CA THR A 91 12.95 12.46 -19.24
C THR A 91 12.69 12.75 -17.76
N PRO A 92 13.66 12.49 -16.86
CA PRO A 92 13.57 12.95 -15.48
C PRO A 92 13.51 14.47 -15.41
N VAL A 93 12.68 14.98 -14.50
CA VAL A 93 12.52 16.42 -14.27
C VAL A 93 12.44 16.66 -12.76
N GLU A 94 13.22 17.64 -12.29
CA GLU A 94 13.16 18.10 -10.92
C GLU A 94 11.77 18.64 -10.56
N ARG A 95 11.45 18.60 -9.27
CA ARG A 95 10.17 19.02 -8.72
C ARG A 95 9.80 20.43 -9.11
N GLN A 96 8.72 20.61 -9.87
CA GLN A 96 8.26 21.91 -10.39
C GLN A 96 6.76 22.07 -10.18
N THR A 97 6.33 23.31 -9.89
CA THR A 97 4.92 23.67 -9.74
C THR A 97 4.33 24.15 -11.06
N TYR A 98 3.14 23.66 -11.36
CA TYR A 98 2.36 23.96 -12.57
C TYR A 98 1.00 24.51 -12.15
N THR A 99 0.56 25.58 -12.83
CA THR A 99 -0.77 26.16 -12.62
C THR A 99 -1.75 25.54 -13.61
N VAL A 100 -2.84 25.01 -13.08
CA VAL A 100 -3.92 24.38 -13.84
C VAL A 100 -5.03 25.38 -14.07
N TYR A 101 -5.42 25.57 -15.31
CA TYR A 101 -6.49 26.46 -15.75
C TYR A 101 -7.65 25.65 -16.31
N ARG A 102 -8.85 26.14 -16.11
CA ARG A 102 -10.05 25.66 -16.77
C ARG A 102 -10.80 26.82 -17.40
N LYS A 103 -11.07 26.78 -18.72
CA LYS A 103 -11.67 27.90 -19.44
C LYS A 103 -10.91 29.22 -19.24
N GLY A 104 -9.58 29.16 -19.13
CA GLY A 104 -8.73 30.33 -18.90
C GLY A 104 -8.65 30.85 -17.44
N VAL A 105 -9.42 30.27 -16.51
CA VAL A 105 -9.42 30.65 -15.09
C VAL A 105 -8.55 29.67 -14.29
N VAL A 106 -7.73 30.18 -13.35
CA VAL A 106 -6.93 29.36 -12.43
C VAL A 106 -7.85 28.48 -11.58
N GLN A 107 -7.61 27.18 -11.55
CA GLN A 107 -8.34 26.21 -10.75
C GLN A 107 -7.53 25.73 -9.56
N SER A 108 -6.26 25.34 -9.79
CA SER A 108 -5.39 24.76 -8.77
C SER A 108 -3.93 24.86 -9.21
N GLN A 109 -3.04 24.50 -8.30
CA GLN A 109 -1.64 24.22 -8.62
C GLN A 109 -1.36 22.74 -8.38
N VAL A 110 -0.49 22.17 -9.21
CA VAL A 110 0.04 20.82 -9.03
C VAL A 110 1.55 20.88 -9.08
N THR A 111 2.20 20.06 -8.28
CA THR A 111 3.64 19.90 -8.31
C THR A 111 3.95 18.55 -8.95
N ILE A 112 4.85 18.54 -9.94
CA ILE A 112 5.23 17.34 -10.67
C ILE A 112 6.74 17.17 -10.61
N GLU A 113 7.15 15.95 -10.33
CA GLU A 113 8.52 15.45 -10.43
C GLU A 113 8.49 14.19 -11.31
N VAL A 114 9.52 14.01 -12.15
CA VAL A 114 9.71 12.77 -12.93
C VAL A 114 11.06 12.17 -12.57
N ARG A 115 11.07 10.90 -12.17
CA ARG A 115 12.26 10.16 -11.72
C ARG A 115 12.57 8.96 -12.60
N ASP A 116 13.80 8.52 -12.56
CA ASP A 116 14.17 7.16 -13.01
C ASP A 116 13.74 6.12 -11.96
N LEU A 117 13.48 4.89 -12.40
CA LEU A 117 13.17 3.75 -11.50
C LEU A 117 14.46 3.18 -10.89
N VAL A 118 15.18 4.01 -10.14
CA VAL A 118 16.39 3.64 -9.42
C VAL A 118 16.23 4.08 -7.97
N ALA A 119 16.43 3.16 -7.02
CA ALA A 119 16.32 3.51 -5.60
C ALA A 119 17.38 4.53 -5.20
N THR A 120 16.95 5.57 -4.49
CA THR A 120 17.79 6.68 -4.05
C THR A 120 18.03 6.69 -2.54
N LYS A 121 17.21 5.94 -1.78
CA LYS A 121 17.30 5.83 -0.32
C LYS A 121 17.00 4.40 0.13
N VAL A 122 17.57 3.99 1.26
CA VAL A 122 17.34 2.69 1.87
C VAL A 122 17.15 2.83 3.39
N TYR A 123 16.21 2.06 3.93
CA TYR A 123 16.07 1.81 5.37
C TYR A 123 16.61 0.42 5.69
N GLY A 124 17.18 0.28 6.87
CA GLY A 124 18.03 -0.86 7.21
C GLY A 124 19.41 -0.71 6.55
N GLN A 125 20.25 -1.72 6.67
CA GLN A 125 21.55 -1.76 5.99
C GLN A 125 22.46 -0.54 6.28
N LEU A 126 22.26 0.15 7.41
CA LEU A 126 22.98 1.38 7.79
C LEU A 126 23.01 2.44 6.65
N GLY A 127 21.95 2.47 5.83
CA GLY A 127 21.84 3.36 4.68
C GLY A 127 22.62 2.93 3.43
N ASN A 128 23.19 1.73 3.38
CA ASN A 128 23.96 1.24 2.23
C ASN A 128 23.05 0.49 1.22
N LEU A 129 22.83 1.10 0.06
CA LEU A 129 22.00 0.55 -1.03
C LEU A 129 22.56 -0.76 -1.63
N ASN A 130 23.84 -1.04 -1.48
CA ASN A 130 24.49 -2.23 -2.03
C ASN A 130 24.62 -3.37 -1.03
N CYS A 131 23.91 -3.28 0.10
CA CYS A 131 23.96 -4.24 1.18
C CYS A 131 22.67 -5.04 1.30
N GLY A 132 22.77 -6.31 1.69
CA GLY A 132 21.61 -7.20 1.89
C GLY A 132 21.81 -8.18 3.06
N ALA A 133 22.82 -7.99 3.87
CA ALA A 133 23.10 -8.87 4.99
C ALA A 133 22.11 -8.67 6.14
N ASN A 134 21.84 -9.73 6.89
CA ASN A 134 21.00 -9.65 8.08
C ASN A 134 21.81 -9.14 9.27
N TYR A 135 21.30 -8.15 10.00
CA TYR A 135 21.93 -7.55 11.18
C TYR A 135 23.41 -7.20 10.94
N LEU A 136 23.64 -6.09 10.25
CA LEU A 136 25.00 -5.63 9.94
C LEU A 136 25.83 -5.34 11.21
N THR A 137 27.09 -5.73 11.17
CA THR A 137 28.08 -5.35 12.18
C THR A 137 28.73 -4.01 11.89
N ALA A 138 28.83 -3.68 10.59
CA ALA A 138 29.45 -2.46 10.09
C ALA A 138 28.97 -2.12 8.69
N SER A 139 29.39 -0.98 8.15
CA SER A 139 29.06 -0.54 6.79
C SER A 139 29.66 -1.38 5.65
N ASP A 140 30.49 -2.38 5.96
CA ASP A 140 31.13 -3.29 5.03
C ASP A 140 30.25 -4.48 4.60
N CYS A 141 28.96 -4.49 5.00
CA CYS A 141 28.01 -5.57 4.72
C CYS A 141 28.27 -6.89 5.47
N SER A 142 29.04 -6.90 6.54
CA SER A 142 29.24 -8.08 7.37
C SER A 142 27.97 -8.42 8.15
N ALA A 143 27.51 -9.68 8.10
CA ALA A 143 26.34 -10.17 8.82
C ALA A 143 26.66 -10.53 10.29
N GLY A 144 25.60 -10.67 11.12
CA GLY A 144 25.70 -11.19 12.49
C GLY A 144 25.87 -10.14 13.57
N GLY A 145 25.58 -8.88 13.28
CA GLY A 145 25.52 -7.81 14.26
C GLY A 145 24.32 -7.90 15.21
N PRO A 146 24.26 -7.05 16.24
CA PRO A 146 23.13 -7.01 17.14
C PRO A 146 21.86 -6.48 16.47
N VAL A 147 20.72 -6.83 17.02
CA VAL A 147 19.43 -6.20 16.70
C VAL A 147 19.45 -4.76 17.20
N THR A 148 19.20 -3.80 16.32
CA THR A 148 19.25 -2.36 16.64
C THR A 148 18.07 -1.59 16.01
N ALA A 149 18.03 -0.28 16.23
CA ALA A 149 17.12 0.65 15.56
C ALA A 149 17.44 0.88 14.07
N ASP A 150 18.65 0.55 13.63
CA ASP A 150 19.17 0.88 12.30
C ASP A 150 19.16 -0.31 11.35
N ASN A 151 18.85 -1.51 11.82
CA ASN A 151 18.85 -2.70 10.98
C ASN A 151 17.49 -3.39 10.91
N LEU A 152 17.26 -4.11 9.82
CA LEU A 152 16.07 -4.86 9.54
C LEU A 152 16.40 -6.34 9.38
N SER A 153 15.41 -7.20 9.64
CA SER A 153 15.45 -8.64 9.36
C SER A 153 14.16 -9.04 8.68
N GLY A 154 14.24 -9.37 7.39
CA GLY A 154 13.10 -9.75 6.60
C GLY A 154 11.93 -8.76 6.71
N PRO A 155 12.04 -7.52 6.18
CA PRO A 155 10.95 -6.55 6.25
C PRO A 155 9.75 -7.06 5.45
N ASN A 156 8.58 -7.13 6.11
CA ASN A 156 7.35 -7.65 5.51
C ASN A 156 6.53 -6.57 4.84
N ALA A 157 6.34 -5.43 5.52
CA ALA A 157 5.55 -4.31 4.99
C ALA A 157 6.16 -2.96 5.35
N VAL A 158 5.88 -1.97 4.53
CA VAL A 158 6.24 -0.57 4.74
C VAL A 158 5.05 0.32 4.44
N ILE A 159 4.84 1.35 5.27
CA ILE A 159 3.86 2.41 5.05
C ILE A 159 4.41 3.75 5.53
N THR A 160 3.81 4.84 5.08
CA THR A 160 4.18 6.21 5.49
C THR A 160 3.02 6.93 6.14
N ASP A 161 3.33 7.78 7.13
CA ASP A 161 2.34 8.70 7.69
C ASP A 161 2.22 10.01 6.91
N ASN A 162 1.31 10.86 7.36
CA ASN A 162 1.02 12.15 6.72
C ASN A 162 2.15 13.17 6.83
N THR A 163 3.16 12.92 7.65
CA THR A 163 4.32 13.79 7.88
C THR A 163 5.59 13.28 7.19
N GLY A 164 5.50 12.13 6.50
CA GLY A 164 6.60 11.45 5.83
C GLY A 164 7.40 10.53 6.76
N GLY A 165 6.90 10.25 7.97
CA GLY A 165 7.44 9.20 8.83
C GLY A 165 7.14 7.82 8.24
N VAL A 166 8.03 6.85 8.48
CA VAL A 166 7.98 5.53 7.86
C VAL A 166 7.83 4.45 8.93
N TYR A 167 6.86 3.57 8.74
CA TYR A 167 6.66 2.38 9.58
C TYR A 167 7.08 1.14 8.78
N ILE A 168 7.85 0.26 9.39
CA ILE A 168 8.32 -0.98 8.76
C ILE A 168 8.08 -2.15 9.71
N SER A 169 7.31 -3.16 9.27
CA SER A 169 7.24 -4.44 9.97
C SER A 169 8.45 -5.30 9.57
N SER A 170 9.21 -5.77 10.54
CA SER A 170 10.46 -6.50 10.31
C SER A 170 10.72 -7.46 11.45
N GLY A 171 10.98 -8.71 11.14
CA GLY A 171 11.12 -9.76 12.14
C GLY A 171 9.87 -9.86 13.02
N ASN A 172 10.01 -9.66 14.32
CA ASN A 172 8.90 -9.72 15.27
C ASN A 172 8.50 -8.34 15.83
N ARG A 173 8.76 -7.25 15.14
CA ARG A 173 8.52 -5.88 15.59
C ARG A 173 8.07 -4.97 14.45
N VAL A 174 7.50 -3.81 14.79
CA VAL A 174 7.30 -2.70 13.84
C VAL A 174 8.13 -1.51 14.30
N LEU A 175 8.93 -0.96 13.40
CA LEU A 175 9.82 0.18 13.64
C LEU A 175 9.26 1.44 13.01
N TYR A 176 9.38 2.57 13.70
CA TYR A 176 9.03 3.89 13.18
C TYR A 176 10.27 4.78 13.00
N TYR A 177 10.40 5.30 11.81
CA TYR A 177 11.46 6.23 11.40
C TYR A 177 10.84 7.61 11.16
N PRO A 178 11.26 8.67 11.87
CA PRO A 178 10.83 10.03 11.56
C PRO A 178 11.19 10.43 10.13
N SER A 179 10.44 11.37 9.58
CA SER A 179 10.69 11.90 8.22
C SER A 179 12.18 12.29 8.04
N GLY A 180 12.77 11.80 6.95
CA GLY A 180 14.18 12.06 6.62
C GLY A 180 15.19 11.16 7.34
N GLN A 181 14.85 10.55 8.48
CA GLN A 181 15.76 9.72 9.27
C GLN A 181 15.88 8.29 8.72
N ILE A 182 16.98 7.61 9.03
CA ILE A 182 17.21 6.19 8.75
C ILE A 182 17.40 5.37 10.04
N THR A 183 17.37 6.00 11.21
CA THR A 183 17.37 5.39 12.53
C THR A 183 15.97 5.44 13.12
N ALA A 184 15.44 4.30 13.55
CA ALA A 184 14.11 4.24 14.16
C ALA A 184 14.14 4.86 15.57
N THR A 185 13.10 5.62 15.89
CA THR A 185 12.94 6.26 17.20
C THR A 185 11.84 5.62 18.04
N ARG A 186 11.08 4.68 17.46
CA ARG A 186 10.00 3.98 18.17
C ARG A 186 9.90 2.55 17.66
N VAL A 187 9.59 1.63 18.59
CA VAL A 187 9.34 0.21 18.30
C VAL A 187 8.00 -0.21 18.90
N TYR A 188 7.22 -0.93 18.12
CA TYR A 188 5.97 -1.56 18.51
C TYR A 188 6.22 -3.07 18.63
N GLY A 189 5.67 -3.67 19.67
CA GLY A 189 5.99 -5.04 20.06
C GLY A 189 7.23 -5.12 20.93
N GLN A 190 7.58 -6.32 21.36
CA GLN A 190 8.78 -6.67 22.13
C GLN A 190 9.02 -5.76 23.34
N HIS A 191 7.93 -5.33 24.00
CA HIS A 191 7.95 -4.43 25.17
C HIS A 191 8.69 -3.10 24.94
N GLY A 192 8.77 -2.63 23.69
CA GLY A 192 9.46 -1.39 23.34
C GLY A 192 10.99 -1.51 23.26
N LEU A 193 11.55 -2.71 23.19
CA LEU A 193 13.00 -2.94 23.17
C LEU A 193 13.53 -2.97 21.72
N PHE A 194 14.38 -2.01 21.36
CA PHE A 194 15.04 -1.97 20.04
C PHE A 194 16.00 -3.13 19.80
N ASN A 195 16.60 -3.67 20.85
CA ASN A 195 17.57 -4.76 20.79
C ASN A 195 16.90 -6.14 20.86
N CYS A 196 15.58 -6.24 20.66
CA CYS A 196 14.85 -7.48 20.71
C CYS A 196 14.07 -7.75 19.42
N ASP A 197 14.22 -8.97 18.90
CA ASP A 197 13.50 -9.47 17.74
C ASP A 197 13.03 -10.94 17.96
N GLN A 198 12.80 -11.31 19.20
CA GLN A 198 12.26 -12.64 19.54
C GLN A 198 10.73 -12.60 19.58
N SER A 199 10.10 -13.63 19.04
CA SER A 199 8.64 -13.74 19.02
C SER A 199 8.08 -13.78 20.44
N ASN A 200 7.06 -12.94 20.72
CA ASN A 200 6.42 -12.84 22.04
C ASN A 200 7.46 -12.75 23.18
N ALA A 201 8.43 -11.83 23.07
CA ALA A 201 9.54 -11.70 24.00
C ALA A 201 9.09 -11.54 25.45
N HIS A 202 9.87 -12.07 26.39
CA HIS A 202 9.55 -12.08 27.82
C HIS A 202 9.61 -10.67 28.44
N THR A 203 8.78 -10.41 29.47
CA THR A 203 8.60 -9.10 30.14
C THR A 203 9.83 -8.57 30.90
N ASN A 204 10.88 -9.35 31.13
CA ASN A 204 11.97 -9.05 32.06
C ASN A 204 13.17 -8.31 31.43
N GLN A 205 12.96 -7.47 30.38
CA GLN A 205 14.05 -6.78 29.66
C GLN A 205 15.10 -7.73 29.03
N SER A 206 14.94 -9.04 29.17
CA SER A 206 15.74 -10.03 28.46
C SER A 206 15.01 -10.43 27.17
N CYS A 207 15.69 -10.30 26.05
CA CYS A 207 15.18 -10.73 24.76
C CYS A 207 15.21 -12.26 24.63
N THR A 208 14.47 -12.95 25.49
CA THR A 208 14.35 -14.42 25.45
C THR A 208 13.04 -14.82 24.77
N PRO A 209 13.05 -15.85 23.89
CA PRO A 209 11.84 -16.35 23.27
C PRO A 209 10.91 -17.02 24.31
N LEU A 210 9.60 -17.11 23.95
CA LEU A 210 8.57 -17.81 24.73
C LEU A 210 8.02 -17.07 25.95
N GLY A 211 7.89 -15.75 25.87
CA GLY A 211 6.98 -15.02 26.75
C GLY A 211 5.52 -15.36 26.47
N SER A 212 4.65 -15.08 27.43
CA SER A 212 3.22 -15.17 27.23
C SER A 212 2.76 -14.13 26.21
N LEU A 213 1.70 -14.45 25.44
CA LEU A 213 1.02 -13.49 24.61
C LEU A 213 0.56 -12.29 25.44
N ALA A 214 0.91 -11.09 25.04
CA ALA A 214 0.57 -9.85 25.74
C ALA A 214 0.20 -8.74 24.73
N ALA A 215 -0.34 -7.63 25.24
CA ALA A 215 -0.63 -6.45 24.43
C ALA A 215 0.62 -5.88 23.75
N THR A 216 1.77 -5.96 24.40
CA THR A 216 3.05 -5.37 23.98
C THR A 216 3.98 -6.34 23.27
N THR A 217 3.50 -7.52 22.85
CA THR A 217 4.28 -8.51 22.11
C THR A 217 3.72 -8.74 20.73
N LEU A 218 4.60 -9.05 19.77
CA LEU A 218 4.27 -9.41 18.40
C LEU A 218 4.96 -10.72 18.01
N ASN A 219 4.35 -11.43 17.06
CA ASN A 219 4.92 -12.64 16.49
C ASN A 219 4.73 -12.63 14.96
N ASN A 220 5.79 -12.30 14.23
CA ASN A 220 5.82 -12.17 12.79
C ASN A 220 4.73 -11.20 12.27
N PRO A 221 4.76 -9.92 12.69
CA PRO A 221 3.85 -8.92 12.14
C PRO A 221 4.07 -8.80 10.62
N ARG A 222 2.97 -8.90 9.86
CA ARG A 222 3.01 -8.87 8.41
C ARG A 222 2.52 -7.53 7.88
N GLY A 223 1.24 -7.44 7.56
CA GLY A 223 0.62 -6.22 7.06
C GLY A 223 0.47 -5.15 8.13
N ILE A 224 0.67 -3.92 7.73
CA ILE A 224 0.43 -2.74 8.54
C ILE A 224 -0.30 -1.69 7.69
N PHE A 225 -1.16 -0.88 8.30
CA PHE A 225 -1.70 0.34 7.67
C PHE A 225 -1.98 1.41 8.73
N LEU A 226 -2.18 2.66 8.28
CA LEU A 226 -2.58 3.78 9.11
C LEU A 226 -3.98 4.25 8.70
N ASP A 227 -4.85 4.50 9.68
CA ASP A 227 -6.11 5.19 9.42
C ASP A 227 -5.89 6.72 9.25
N ALA A 228 -6.97 7.46 8.97
CA ALA A 228 -6.91 8.92 8.77
C ALA A 228 -6.41 9.69 10.03
N SER A 229 -6.50 9.09 11.21
CA SER A 229 -6.00 9.63 12.48
C SER A 229 -4.55 9.21 12.78
N ASN A 230 -3.89 8.52 11.86
CA ASN A 230 -2.59 7.86 12.03
C ASN A 230 -2.58 6.79 13.14
N ASN A 231 -3.72 6.16 13.44
CA ASN A 231 -3.71 4.95 14.25
C ASN A 231 -3.09 3.81 13.43
N LEU A 232 -2.14 3.10 14.04
CA LEU A 232 -1.43 2.00 13.41
C LEU A 232 -2.17 0.68 13.64
N PHE A 233 -2.54 0.01 12.56
CA PHE A 233 -3.05 -1.36 12.57
C PHE A 233 -1.93 -2.32 12.19
N VAL A 234 -1.79 -3.41 12.95
CA VAL A 234 -0.74 -4.42 12.77
C VAL A 234 -1.37 -5.81 12.70
N ALA A 235 -1.15 -6.52 11.62
CA ALA A 235 -1.48 -7.94 11.51
C ALA A 235 -0.41 -8.76 12.24
N ASP A 236 -0.73 -9.21 13.45
CA ASP A 236 0.09 -10.04 14.32
C ASP A 236 -0.19 -11.51 13.98
N THR A 237 0.51 -12.00 12.96
CA THR A 237 0.06 -13.07 12.06
C THR A 237 0.22 -14.47 12.61
N ASN A 238 1.40 -14.86 13.01
CA ASN A 238 1.76 -16.27 13.26
C ASN A 238 0.81 -16.94 14.28
N VAL A 239 1.28 -17.35 15.43
CA VAL A 239 0.43 -18.02 16.44
C VAL A 239 -0.56 -17.07 17.12
N ASN A 240 -0.31 -15.75 17.05
CA ASN A 240 -1.14 -14.75 17.71
C ASN A 240 -2.47 -14.52 16.97
N ARG A 241 -2.48 -14.53 15.63
CA ARG A 241 -3.66 -14.52 14.75
C ARG A 241 -4.67 -13.42 15.07
N ARG A 242 -4.20 -12.20 15.23
CA ARG A 242 -4.97 -11.03 15.64
C ARG A 242 -4.53 -9.77 14.90
N LEU A 243 -5.36 -8.74 14.93
CA LEU A 243 -4.93 -7.38 14.61
C LEU A 243 -4.80 -6.59 15.91
N LEU A 244 -3.74 -5.82 16.05
CA LEU A 244 -3.56 -4.85 17.11
C LEU A 244 -3.66 -3.44 16.57
N VAL A 245 -4.37 -2.57 17.29
CA VAL A 245 -4.56 -1.16 16.90
C VAL A 245 -3.91 -0.27 17.95
N TYR A 246 -2.96 0.55 17.50
CA TYR A 246 -2.22 1.49 18.33
C TYR A 246 -2.66 2.91 18.01
N ALA A 247 -2.95 3.72 19.02
CA ALA A 247 -3.20 5.14 18.82
C ALA A 247 -1.94 5.82 18.26
N ASN A 248 -2.13 6.93 17.54
CA ASN A 248 -1.02 7.68 16.95
C ASN A 248 0.11 7.88 17.98
N GLN A 249 1.31 7.43 17.62
CA GLN A 249 2.54 7.49 18.44
C GLN A 249 2.55 6.69 19.76
N ASN A 250 1.49 5.98 20.12
CA ASN A 250 1.46 5.12 21.29
C ASN A 250 1.93 3.71 20.93
N THR A 251 2.80 3.11 21.74
CA THR A 251 3.34 1.74 21.55
C THR A 251 2.56 0.67 22.32
N VAL A 252 1.54 1.07 23.07
CA VAL A 252 0.60 0.14 23.72
C VAL A 252 -0.70 0.16 22.92
N PRO A 253 -1.19 -0.98 22.41
CA PRO A 253 -2.41 -1.03 21.65
C PRO A 253 -3.62 -0.80 22.55
N PHE A 254 -4.65 -0.13 22.00
CA PHE A 254 -5.91 0.11 22.70
C PHE A 254 -7.03 -0.82 22.25
N ARG A 255 -6.83 -1.56 21.14
CA ARG A 255 -7.86 -2.45 20.54
C ARG A 255 -7.19 -3.70 19.97
N ALA A 256 -7.85 -4.85 20.12
CA ALA A 256 -7.53 -6.09 19.46
C ALA A 256 -8.75 -6.55 18.64
N ILE A 257 -8.53 -7.12 17.44
CA ILE A 257 -9.56 -7.61 16.53
C ILE A 257 -9.18 -9.04 16.16
N GLY A 258 -10.18 -9.91 16.03
CA GLY A 258 -9.98 -11.35 15.77
C GLY A 258 -9.83 -12.18 17.02
N VAL A 259 -9.77 -11.56 18.19
CA VAL A 259 -9.60 -12.17 19.51
C VAL A 259 -10.44 -11.43 20.55
N PRO A 260 -10.79 -12.06 21.69
CA PRO A 260 -11.60 -11.41 22.73
C PRO A 260 -10.80 -10.38 23.55
N ASP A 261 -9.49 -10.53 23.66
CA ASP A 261 -8.59 -9.70 24.48
C ASP A 261 -7.16 -9.68 23.93
N PHE A 262 -6.22 -9.07 24.69
CA PHE A 262 -4.82 -8.96 24.27
C PHE A 262 -3.94 -10.18 24.62
N VAL A 263 -4.47 -11.17 25.34
CA VAL A 263 -3.70 -12.31 25.86
C VAL A 263 -4.19 -13.66 25.33
N THR A 264 -5.28 -13.65 24.57
CA THR A 264 -5.81 -14.84 23.91
C THR A 264 -5.32 -14.89 22.46
N ALA A 265 -4.78 -16.03 22.03
CA ALA A 265 -4.43 -16.26 20.64
C ALA A 265 -5.69 -16.49 19.80
N GLY A 266 -5.68 -15.99 18.58
CA GLY A 266 -6.77 -16.19 17.61
C GLY A 266 -6.77 -17.59 17.01
N GLY A 267 -7.75 -17.85 16.14
CA GLY A 267 -7.95 -19.10 15.43
C GLY A 267 -9.30 -19.76 15.78
N GLY A 268 -9.36 -21.07 15.66
CA GLY A 268 -10.63 -21.80 15.80
C GLY A 268 -11.39 -21.95 14.49
N VAL A 269 -12.69 -22.25 14.56
CA VAL A 269 -13.54 -22.35 13.39
C VAL A 269 -13.70 -20.98 12.73
N ALA A 270 -13.58 -20.93 11.41
CA ALA A 270 -13.72 -19.68 10.66
C ALA A 270 -15.06 -18.99 10.95
N SER A 271 -15.04 -17.67 11.15
CA SER A 271 -16.22 -16.85 11.45
C SER A 271 -16.02 -15.41 10.97
N ALA A 272 -17.02 -14.56 11.10
CA ALA A 272 -16.93 -13.12 10.80
C ALA A 272 -16.02 -12.33 11.79
N SER A 273 -15.60 -12.92 12.90
CA SER A 273 -14.89 -12.23 13.97
C SER A 273 -13.53 -12.81 14.35
N ASN A 274 -13.01 -13.78 13.57
CA ASN A 274 -11.67 -14.34 13.84
C ASN A 274 -10.83 -14.54 12.59
N PHE A 275 -9.55 -14.80 12.79
CA PHE A 275 -8.56 -15.05 11.73
C PHE A 275 -7.81 -16.35 11.99
N TYR A 276 -7.27 -16.94 10.90
CA TYR A 276 -6.30 -18.02 10.99
C TYR A 276 -4.88 -17.57 10.63
N SER A 277 -4.73 -16.67 9.65
CA SER A 277 -3.44 -16.08 9.29
C SER A 277 -3.69 -14.69 8.64
N PRO A 278 -3.96 -13.63 9.44
CA PRO A 278 -4.15 -12.29 8.89
C PRO A 278 -2.81 -11.78 8.34
N ILE A 279 -2.77 -11.33 7.06
CA ILE A 279 -1.55 -10.89 6.41
C ILE A 279 -1.71 -9.48 5.81
N GLY A 280 -2.47 -9.34 4.72
CA GLY A 280 -2.65 -8.08 4.01
C GLY A 280 -3.74 -7.22 4.63
N LEU A 281 -3.50 -5.93 4.66
CA LEU A 281 -4.43 -4.93 5.21
C LEU A 281 -4.57 -3.78 4.23
N SER A 282 -5.80 -3.27 4.04
CA SER A 282 -6.08 -2.09 3.23
C SER A 282 -7.25 -1.31 3.80
N LEU A 283 -7.15 0.03 3.85
CA LEU A 283 -8.30 0.90 4.10
C LEU A 283 -9.22 0.95 2.87
N ASP A 284 -10.51 1.15 3.13
CA ASP A 284 -11.44 1.62 2.12
C ASP A 284 -11.56 3.17 2.14
N ASN A 285 -12.40 3.71 1.22
CA ASN A 285 -12.64 5.15 1.15
C ASN A 285 -13.57 5.69 2.26
N ASN A 286 -14.17 4.81 3.08
CA ASN A 286 -15.14 5.13 4.13
C ASN A 286 -14.61 4.83 5.54
N ALA A 287 -13.28 4.69 5.68
CA ALA A 287 -12.59 4.32 6.91
C ALA A 287 -12.90 2.91 7.44
N GLY A 288 -13.58 2.05 6.68
CA GLY A 288 -13.58 0.61 6.85
C GLY A 288 -12.25 0.01 6.37
N PHE A 289 -12.05 -1.28 6.55
CA PHE A 289 -10.80 -1.92 6.15
C PHE A 289 -10.98 -3.38 5.74
N TYR A 290 -10.09 -3.81 4.86
CA TYR A 290 -10.00 -5.19 4.38
C TYR A 290 -8.86 -5.92 5.08
N VAL A 291 -9.07 -7.20 5.38
CA VAL A 291 -8.09 -8.11 5.98
C VAL A 291 -7.98 -9.37 5.12
N SER A 292 -6.82 -9.63 4.56
CA SER A 292 -6.49 -10.92 3.96
C SER A 292 -6.26 -11.96 5.06
N ASP A 293 -7.23 -12.84 5.29
CA ASP A 293 -7.13 -13.98 6.19
C ASP A 293 -6.65 -15.22 5.40
N SER A 294 -5.35 -15.21 5.11
CA SER A 294 -4.66 -16.12 4.18
C SER A 294 -4.88 -17.59 4.52
N GLY A 295 -4.82 -17.95 5.81
CA GLY A 295 -4.99 -19.33 6.25
C GLY A 295 -6.41 -19.87 6.08
N ASN A 296 -7.41 -19.00 5.91
CA ASN A 296 -8.78 -19.34 5.56
C ASN A 296 -9.11 -19.04 4.09
N SER A 297 -8.10 -18.69 3.28
CA SER A 297 -8.26 -18.41 1.84
C SER A 297 -9.38 -17.41 1.54
N ARG A 298 -9.44 -16.30 2.30
CA ARG A 298 -10.49 -15.26 2.19
C ARG A 298 -9.97 -13.87 2.46
N VAL A 299 -10.74 -12.87 2.03
CA VAL A 299 -10.60 -11.47 2.47
C VAL A 299 -11.88 -11.08 3.20
N LEU A 300 -11.75 -10.46 4.35
CA LEU A 300 -12.84 -9.95 5.17
C LEU A 300 -12.88 -8.44 5.13
N TYR A 301 -14.08 -7.85 5.02
CA TYR A 301 -14.30 -6.41 5.16
C TYR A 301 -14.91 -6.08 6.51
N PHE A 302 -14.29 -5.14 7.21
CA PHE A 302 -14.75 -4.62 8.49
C PHE A 302 -15.20 -3.16 8.31
N PRO A 303 -16.46 -2.82 8.63
CA PRO A 303 -16.86 -1.43 8.73
C PRO A 303 -16.02 -0.67 9.76
N LYS A 304 -15.98 0.65 9.64
CA LYS A 304 -15.32 1.50 10.62
C LYS A 304 -15.77 1.14 12.05
N ASP A 305 -14.81 1.04 12.95
CA ASP A 305 -14.97 0.73 14.38
C ASP A 305 -15.60 -0.65 14.71
N SER A 306 -15.86 -1.50 13.71
CA SER A 306 -16.41 -2.85 13.92
C SER A 306 -15.31 -3.88 14.18
N ASN A 307 -15.59 -4.84 15.08
CA ASN A 307 -14.80 -6.08 15.26
C ASN A 307 -15.42 -7.28 14.54
N ILE A 308 -16.50 -7.07 13.79
CA ILE A 308 -17.22 -8.11 13.04
C ILE A 308 -17.23 -7.73 11.57
N ALA A 309 -16.77 -8.65 10.72
CA ALA A 309 -16.78 -8.46 9.27
C ALA A 309 -18.23 -8.54 8.73
N THR A 310 -18.52 -7.72 7.72
CA THR A 310 -19.84 -7.70 7.04
C THR A 310 -19.79 -8.21 5.62
N GLU A 311 -18.59 -8.37 5.02
CA GLU A 311 -18.40 -8.93 3.69
C GLU A 311 -17.25 -9.95 3.70
N VAL A 312 -17.36 -10.97 2.82
CA VAL A 312 -16.31 -11.97 2.61
C VAL A 312 -16.10 -12.18 1.11
N TYR A 313 -14.83 -12.25 0.72
CA TYR A 313 -14.38 -12.52 -0.65
C TYR A 313 -13.54 -13.78 -0.67
N GLY A 314 -13.66 -14.61 -1.71
CA GLY A 314 -12.92 -15.87 -1.86
C GLY A 314 -13.58 -17.06 -1.21
N GLN A 315 -14.67 -16.85 -0.47
CA GLN A 315 -15.47 -17.90 0.15
C GLN A 315 -16.97 -17.58 -0.03
N PRO A 316 -17.86 -18.59 -0.02
CA PRO A 316 -19.30 -18.36 -0.15
C PRO A 316 -19.92 -17.74 1.12
N ASP A 317 -19.28 -17.91 2.27
CA ASP A 317 -19.75 -17.45 3.59
C ASP A 317 -18.59 -17.25 4.57
N PHE A 318 -18.89 -16.85 5.81
CA PHE A 318 -17.89 -16.57 6.86
C PHE A 318 -17.31 -17.82 7.52
N VAL A 319 -17.88 -19.01 7.31
CA VAL A 319 -17.45 -20.25 7.97
C VAL A 319 -16.67 -21.17 7.03
N SER A 320 -16.81 -20.97 5.73
CA SER A 320 -16.05 -21.69 4.69
C SER A 320 -14.60 -21.20 4.65
N ASN A 321 -13.66 -22.10 4.33
CA ASN A 321 -12.22 -21.84 4.29
C ASN A 321 -11.46 -22.65 3.24
N GLY A 322 -12.17 -23.28 2.30
CA GLY A 322 -11.57 -24.13 1.26
C GLY A 322 -10.84 -23.32 0.20
N ALA A 323 -9.60 -23.71 -0.12
CA ALA A 323 -8.82 -23.10 -1.20
C ALA A 323 -9.37 -23.54 -2.56
N THR A 324 -9.60 -22.59 -3.47
CA THR A 324 -10.08 -22.89 -4.85
C THR A 324 -9.48 -21.94 -5.88
N THR A 325 -9.45 -22.41 -7.14
CA THR A 325 -9.01 -21.61 -8.30
C THR A 325 -10.22 -21.35 -9.20
N SER A 326 -10.99 -20.32 -8.89
CA SER A 326 -12.23 -19.96 -9.62
C SER A 326 -12.43 -18.43 -9.63
N VAL A 327 -13.50 -17.94 -10.23
CA VAL A 327 -13.89 -16.52 -10.23
C VAL A 327 -14.28 -15.98 -8.83
N SER A 328 -14.68 -16.88 -7.92
CA SER A 328 -15.11 -16.53 -6.56
C SER A 328 -14.24 -17.17 -5.48
N GLY A 329 -13.19 -17.90 -5.84
CA GLY A 329 -12.34 -18.60 -4.90
C GLY A 329 -10.94 -18.00 -4.80
N LEU A 330 -10.28 -18.19 -3.65
CA LEU A 330 -8.91 -17.78 -3.36
C LEU A 330 -8.10 -18.96 -2.81
N ASN A 331 -6.79 -18.83 -2.82
CA ASN A 331 -5.86 -19.80 -2.24
C ASN A 331 -4.68 -19.09 -1.57
N SER A 332 -4.62 -19.08 -0.25
CA SER A 332 -3.55 -18.47 0.54
C SER A 332 -3.25 -17.03 0.11
N ASN A 333 -4.30 -16.24 -0.15
CA ASN A 333 -4.19 -14.84 -0.56
C ASN A 333 -3.44 -14.00 0.48
N GLN A 334 -2.66 -13.02 0.02
CA GLN A 334 -1.88 -12.17 0.92
C GLN A 334 -2.21 -10.67 0.78
N GLY A 335 -1.71 -10.00 -0.25
CA GLY A 335 -1.95 -8.57 -0.44
C GLY A 335 -3.39 -8.26 -0.84
N VAL A 336 -3.92 -7.15 -0.35
CA VAL A 336 -5.19 -6.55 -0.77
C VAL A 336 -5.02 -5.04 -0.88
N VAL A 337 -5.62 -4.42 -1.88
CA VAL A 337 -5.72 -2.96 -2.02
C VAL A 337 -7.07 -2.58 -2.61
N SER A 338 -7.71 -1.55 -2.04
CA SER A 338 -8.93 -0.96 -2.61
C SER A 338 -8.59 0.10 -3.65
N ASP A 339 -9.39 0.17 -4.72
CA ASP A 339 -9.36 1.27 -5.67
C ASP A 339 -10.22 2.46 -5.21
N PHE A 340 -10.20 3.55 -5.98
CA PHE A 340 -10.98 4.75 -5.66
C PHE A 340 -12.50 4.59 -5.89
N GLU A 341 -12.92 3.53 -6.57
CA GLU A 341 -14.33 3.21 -6.85
C GLU A 341 -14.90 2.23 -5.81
N GLY A 342 -14.03 1.67 -4.94
CA GLY A 342 -14.37 0.74 -3.86
C GLY A 342 -14.32 -0.73 -4.29
N GLY A 343 -13.77 -1.04 -5.47
CA GLY A 343 -13.36 -2.38 -5.84
C GLY A 343 -12.05 -2.77 -5.15
N ILE A 344 -11.67 -4.05 -5.19
CA ILE A 344 -10.46 -4.55 -4.56
C ILE A 344 -9.64 -5.45 -5.48
N TYR A 345 -8.32 -5.25 -5.43
CA TYR A 345 -7.35 -6.17 -6.01
C TYR A 345 -6.80 -7.07 -4.91
N ILE A 346 -6.72 -8.37 -5.16
CA ILE A 346 -6.24 -9.37 -4.21
C ILE A 346 -5.11 -10.17 -4.86
N ALA A 347 -3.95 -10.22 -4.19
CA ALA A 347 -2.90 -11.16 -4.54
C ALA A 347 -3.31 -12.57 -4.08
N ASP A 348 -3.77 -13.38 -5.00
CA ASP A 348 -4.19 -14.78 -4.81
C ASP A 348 -2.97 -15.69 -4.99
N THR A 349 -2.15 -15.67 -3.94
CA THR A 349 -0.74 -16.05 -3.92
C THR A 349 -0.48 -17.46 -4.43
N SER A 350 -1.14 -18.47 -3.86
CA SER A 350 -0.92 -19.86 -4.27
C SER A 350 -1.57 -20.22 -5.61
N ASN A 351 -2.45 -19.37 -6.12
CA ASN A 351 -2.97 -19.46 -7.49
C ASN A 351 -2.14 -18.65 -8.50
N ASN A 352 -1.00 -18.08 -8.09
CA ASN A 352 -0.08 -17.33 -8.96
C ASN A 352 -0.78 -16.26 -9.81
N ARG A 353 -1.70 -15.50 -9.20
CA ARG A 353 -2.52 -14.48 -9.88
C ARG A 353 -2.86 -13.31 -8.98
N VAL A 354 -3.29 -12.20 -9.57
CA VAL A 354 -4.04 -11.14 -8.90
C VAL A 354 -5.45 -11.13 -9.50
N VAL A 355 -6.46 -11.02 -8.66
CA VAL A 355 -7.87 -10.94 -9.07
C VAL A 355 -8.48 -9.63 -8.63
N TYR A 356 -9.42 -9.11 -9.43
CA TYR A 356 -10.16 -7.88 -9.13
C TYR A 356 -11.63 -8.17 -8.90
N TYR A 357 -12.13 -7.77 -7.76
CA TYR A 357 -13.55 -7.81 -7.39
C TYR A 357 -14.12 -6.38 -7.46
N PRO A 358 -15.13 -6.13 -8.29
CA PRO A 358 -15.85 -4.85 -8.29
C PRO A 358 -16.53 -4.61 -6.93
N LYS A 359 -16.75 -3.34 -6.59
CA LYS A 359 -17.49 -2.96 -5.38
C LYS A 359 -18.82 -3.73 -5.25
N GLY A 360 -19.03 -4.34 -4.07
CA GLY A 360 -20.25 -5.07 -3.74
C GLY A 360 -20.42 -6.40 -4.49
N SER A 361 -19.38 -6.93 -5.14
CA SER A 361 -19.39 -8.22 -5.82
C SER A 361 -18.37 -9.17 -5.20
N ASN A 362 -18.79 -10.40 -4.92
CA ASN A 362 -17.89 -11.50 -4.53
C ASN A 362 -17.47 -12.37 -5.74
N ILE A 363 -17.67 -11.88 -6.96
CA ILE A 363 -17.26 -12.52 -8.21
C ILE A 363 -16.20 -11.63 -8.88
N ALA A 364 -14.99 -12.16 -9.06
CA ALA A 364 -13.92 -11.44 -9.73
C ALA A 364 -14.23 -11.26 -11.23
N THR A 365 -13.86 -10.09 -11.76
CA THR A 365 -14.09 -9.74 -13.17
C THR A 365 -12.82 -9.58 -13.98
N LYS A 366 -11.64 -9.50 -13.32
CA LYS A 366 -10.34 -9.41 -13.98
C LYS A 366 -9.33 -10.33 -13.28
N VAL A 367 -8.40 -10.87 -14.07
CA VAL A 367 -7.30 -11.70 -13.60
C VAL A 367 -5.99 -11.25 -14.27
N TYR A 368 -4.93 -11.17 -13.47
CA TYR A 368 -3.57 -10.82 -13.88
C TYR A 368 -2.64 -11.97 -13.52
N GLY A 369 -1.62 -12.23 -14.33
CA GLY A 369 -0.67 -13.32 -14.10
C GLY A 369 -1.13 -14.69 -14.61
N GLN A 370 -2.39 -14.80 -15.03
CA GLN A 370 -2.98 -16.01 -15.58
C GLN A 370 -3.83 -15.68 -16.81
N PRO A 371 -3.97 -16.58 -17.79
CA PRO A 371 -4.81 -16.35 -18.96
C PRO A 371 -6.32 -16.37 -18.65
N ASN A 372 -6.72 -16.99 -17.55
CA ASN A 372 -8.12 -17.12 -17.12
C ASN A 372 -8.22 -17.42 -15.61
N PHE A 373 -9.44 -17.53 -15.09
CA PHE A 373 -9.71 -17.75 -13.65
C PHE A 373 -9.48 -19.18 -13.14
N THR A 374 -9.22 -20.14 -14.01
CA THR A 374 -9.09 -21.56 -13.63
C THR A 374 -7.67 -22.11 -13.72
N THR A 375 -6.72 -21.28 -14.18
CA THR A 375 -5.28 -21.61 -14.24
C THR A 375 -4.53 -21.02 -13.06
N SER A 376 -3.43 -21.67 -12.64
CA SER A 376 -2.61 -21.29 -11.49
C SER A 376 -1.13 -21.60 -11.66
N THR A 377 -0.64 -21.69 -12.91
CA THR A 377 0.77 -22.00 -13.17
C THR A 377 1.66 -20.78 -12.94
N GLY A 378 2.69 -20.91 -12.08
CA GLY A 378 3.68 -19.86 -11.89
C GLY A 378 4.60 -19.73 -13.10
N THR A 379 4.78 -18.51 -13.61
CA THR A 379 5.67 -18.24 -14.76
C THR A 379 6.40 -16.90 -14.61
N THR A 380 7.55 -16.79 -15.30
CA THR A 380 8.39 -15.58 -15.33
C THR A 380 8.31 -14.94 -16.72
N THR A 381 7.13 -14.42 -17.05
CA THR A 381 6.87 -13.71 -18.31
C THR A 381 6.23 -12.35 -17.98
N SER A 382 6.12 -11.46 -18.96
CA SER A 382 5.48 -10.15 -18.78
C SER A 382 3.98 -10.23 -18.42
N ASN A 383 3.33 -11.36 -18.70
CA ASN A 383 1.93 -11.64 -18.34
C ASN A 383 1.78 -12.77 -17.31
N GLY A 384 2.88 -13.25 -16.72
CA GLY A 384 2.88 -14.31 -15.71
C GLY A 384 3.32 -13.81 -14.34
N LEU A 385 2.86 -14.51 -13.30
CA LEU A 385 3.23 -14.27 -11.89
C LEU A 385 3.67 -15.59 -11.25
N ASN A 386 4.51 -15.51 -10.22
CA ASN A 386 4.93 -16.64 -9.42
C ASN A 386 4.94 -16.26 -7.94
N ASN A 387 3.89 -16.67 -7.21
CA ASN A 387 3.70 -16.34 -5.81
C ASN A 387 3.60 -14.81 -5.57
N PRO A 388 2.64 -14.09 -6.19
CA PRO A 388 2.44 -12.67 -5.91
C PRO A 388 1.95 -12.49 -4.47
N VAL A 389 2.55 -11.55 -3.72
CA VAL A 389 2.27 -11.40 -2.27
C VAL A 389 1.78 -10.02 -1.88
N ALA A 390 2.01 -9.00 -2.69
CA ALA A 390 1.50 -7.66 -2.42
C ALA A 390 1.01 -6.98 -3.69
N VAL A 391 0.03 -6.11 -3.50
CA VAL A 391 -0.57 -5.25 -4.53
C VAL A 391 -0.65 -3.82 -4.00
N ALA A 392 -0.41 -2.85 -4.88
CA ALA A 392 -0.58 -1.43 -4.59
C ALA A 392 -1.06 -0.69 -5.84
N LEU A 393 -1.71 0.45 -5.65
CA LEU A 393 -2.10 1.35 -6.72
C LEU A 393 -1.35 2.67 -6.58
N ASP A 394 -0.81 3.19 -7.68
CA ASP A 394 -0.25 4.53 -7.72
C ASP A 394 -1.36 5.60 -7.86
N GLN A 395 -0.98 6.87 -7.92
CA GLN A 395 -1.91 8.00 -8.08
C GLN A 395 -2.67 7.99 -9.43
N SER A 396 -2.20 7.22 -10.41
CA SER A 396 -2.85 6.96 -11.70
C SER A 396 -3.69 5.68 -11.71
N GLU A 397 -3.77 4.97 -10.56
CA GLU A 397 -4.37 3.64 -10.42
C GLU A 397 -3.70 2.57 -11.30
N ASN A 398 -2.42 2.73 -11.66
CA ASN A 398 -1.64 1.62 -12.18
C ASN A 398 -1.45 0.58 -11.06
N LEU A 399 -1.62 -0.69 -11.41
CA LEU A 399 -1.47 -1.79 -10.46
C LEU A 399 -0.01 -2.25 -10.39
N TYR A 400 0.56 -2.21 -9.20
CA TYR A 400 1.89 -2.74 -8.88
C TYR A 400 1.74 -4.05 -8.13
N VAL A 401 2.47 -5.08 -8.57
CA VAL A 401 2.40 -6.44 -8.03
C VAL A 401 3.79 -6.90 -7.60
N ALA A 402 3.98 -7.15 -6.30
CA ALA A 402 5.19 -7.80 -5.80
C ALA A 402 5.14 -9.29 -6.13
N ASP A 403 5.91 -9.69 -7.14
CA ASP A 403 6.01 -11.03 -7.71
C ASP A 403 7.18 -11.77 -7.05
N LEU A 404 6.92 -12.30 -5.84
CA LEU A 404 7.90 -12.73 -4.84
C LEU A 404 8.97 -13.66 -5.39
N ASN A 405 8.55 -14.78 -6.01
CA ASN A 405 9.48 -15.82 -6.48
C ASN A 405 10.18 -15.47 -7.81
N ASN A 406 9.71 -14.42 -8.48
CA ASN A 406 10.37 -13.83 -9.65
C ASN A 406 11.19 -12.58 -9.28
N HIS A 407 11.33 -12.27 -7.99
CA HIS A 407 12.24 -11.23 -7.48
C HIS A 407 12.02 -9.85 -8.13
N ARG A 408 10.76 -9.47 -8.40
CA ARG A 408 10.41 -8.26 -9.15
C ARG A 408 9.10 -7.64 -8.67
N VAL A 409 8.88 -6.39 -9.08
CA VAL A 409 7.56 -5.76 -9.03
C VAL A 409 7.10 -5.46 -10.44
N LEU A 410 6.01 -6.04 -10.88
CA LEU A 410 5.38 -5.78 -12.18
C LEU A 410 4.39 -4.62 -12.10
N ILE A 411 4.32 -3.82 -13.19
CA ILE A 411 3.46 -2.65 -13.28
C ILE A 411 2.48 -2.83 -14.45
N TYR A 412 1.19 -2.82 -14.13
CA TYR A 412 0.09 -2.93 -15.09
C TYR A 412 -0.63 -1.58 -15.19
N PRO A 413 -0.61 -0.91 -16.37
CA PRO A 413 -1.27 0.38 -16.53
C PRO A 413 -2.79 0.29 -16.39
N ARG A 414 -3.40 1.29 -15.76
CA ARG A 414 -4.87 1.40 -15.67
C ARG A 414 -5.56 1.36 -17.04
N THR A 415 -4.97 1.95 -18.05
CA THR A 415 -5.53 2.06 -19.40
C THR A 415 -5.69 0.73 -20.13
N ASN A 416 -5.10 -0.34 -19.58
CA ASN A 416 -5.05 -1.65 -20.22
C ASN A 416 -5.70 -2.73 -19.33
N MET A 417 -6.96 -2.55 -18.93
CA MET A 417 -7.60 -3.34 -17.86
C MET A 417 -8.44 -4.54 -18.37
N ALA A 418 -7.98 -5.29 -19.38
CA ALA A 418 -8.57 -6.56 -19.79
C ALA A 418 -7.95 -7.75 -19.00
N SER A 419 -8.64 -8.88 -18.89
CA SER A 419 -8.05 -10.12 -18.34
C SER A 419 -6.90 -10.64 -19.20
N GLY A 420 -5.88 -11.26 -18.58
CA GLY A 420 -4.71 -11.79 -19.29
C GLY A 420 -3.68 -10.73 -19.69
N MET A 421 -3.65 -9.60 -19.01
CA MET A 421 -2.83 -8.45 -19.36
C MET A 421 -1.33 -8.67 -19.19
N THR A 422 -0.59 -7.98 -20.05
CA THR A 422 0.87 -7.88 -19.98
C THR A 422 1.27 -6.65 -19.17
N ALA A 423 2.20 -6.80 -18.23
CA ALA A 423 2.81 -5.68 -17.54
C ALA A 423 3.58 -4.80 -18.53
N SER A 424 3.55 -3.48 -18.32
CA SER A 424 4.27 -2.52 -19.17
C SER A 424 5.69 -2.22 -18.67
N SER A 425 5.93 -2.42 -17.38
CA SER A 425 7.19 -2.07 -16.73
C SER A 425 7.48 -3.00 -15.55
N VAL A 426 8.75 -3.02 -15.12
CA VAL A 426 9.22 -3.86 -14.01
C VAL A 426 10.25 -3.11 -13.16
N ILE A 427 10.17 -3.29 -11.85
CA ILE A 427 11.20 -2.87 -10.89
C ILE A 427 11.95 -4.11 -10.40
N GLY A 428 13.27 -4.00 -10.26
CA GLY A 428 14.11 -5.04 -9.68
C GLY A 428 14.86 -5.92 -10.67
N GLN A 429 14.57 -5.83 -11.97
CA GLN A 429 15.16 -6.70 -13.01
C GLN A 429 15.83 -5.90 -14.15
N PHE A 430 16.35 -4.69 -13.85
CA PHE A 430 16.96 -3.81 -14.86
C PHE A 430 16.05 -3.58 -16.08
N GLY A 431 14.73 -3.51 -15.87
CA GLY A 431 13.75 -3.32 -16.94
C GLY A 431 13.40 -4.58 -17.74
N ASN A 432 13.97 -5.75 -17.43
CA ASN A 432 13.69 -7.00 -18.14
C ASN A 432 12.43 -7.68 -17.57
N LEU A 433 11.32 -7.56 -18.27
CA LEU A 433 10.03 -8.14 -17.90
C LEU A 433 10.00 -9.67 -17.84
N ASN A 434 10.93 -10.34 -18.47
CA ASN A 434 10.97 -11.80 -18.55
C ASN A 434 12.10 -12.39 -17.70
N CYS A 435 12.67 -11.61 -16.79
CA CYS A 435 13.69 -12.05 -15.86
C CYS A 435 13.12 -12.19 -14.44
N GLY A 436 13.63 -13.19 -13.71
CA GLY A 436 13.28 -13.49 -12.32
C GLY A 436 14.51 -13.95 -11.52
N ALA A 437 15.69 -13.43 -11.84
CA ALA A 437 16.91 -13.73 -11.10
C ALA A 437 16.98 -12.90 -9.80
N ASP A 438 17.37 -13.54 -8.70
CA ASP A 438 17.63 -12.87 -7.43
C ASP A 438 18.81 -11.90 -7.57
N ASN A 439 18.58 -10.66 -7.16
CA ASN A 439 19.57 -9.59 -7.32
C ASN A 439 20.15 -9.52 -8.73
N ASN A 440 19.30 -9.61 -9.76
CA ASN A 440 19.72 -9.67 -11.17
C ASN A 440 20.98 -8.80 -11.46
N ASN A 441 21.96 -9.38 -12.15
CA ASN A 441 23.22 -8.75 -12.52
C ASN A 441 23.16 -7.91 -13.82
N GLY A 442 21.95 -7.64 -14.34
CA GLY A 442 21.70 -6.96 -15.62
C GLY A 442 21.62 -7.90 -16.83
N ALA A 443 22.10 -9.14 -16.71
CA ALA A 443 22.08 -10.17 -17.75
C ALA A 443 21.13 -11.33 -17.43
N CYS A 444 20.18 -11.13 -16.53
CA CYS A 444 19.27 -12.13 -15.98
C CYS A 444 20.00 -13.30 -15.28
N GLY A 445 21.09 -13.01 -14.62
CA GLY A 445 21.82 -13.93 -13.73
C GLY A 445 21.80 -13.43 -12.30
N ILE A 446 22.15 -14.31 -11.35
CA ILE A 446 22.28 -13.96 -9.93
C ILE A 446 23.37 -12.90 -9.76
N GLY A 447 23.07 -11.87 -8.98
CA GLY A 447 23.97 -10.75 -8.70
C GLY A 447 24.09 -10.42 -7.22
N THR A 448 24.55 -9.22 -6.93
CA THR A 448 24.64 -8.65 -5.58
C THR A 448 23.56 -7.58 -5.39
N PRO A 449 23.15 -7.30 -4.15
CA PRO A 449 22.20 -6.21 -3.87
C PRO A 449 22.64 -4.87 -4.46
N GLY A 450 21.72 -4.11 -5.03
CA GLY A 450 21.96 -2.81 -5.62
C GLY A 450 20.65 -2.02 -5.78
N PRO A 451 20.69 -0.75 -6.21
CA PRO A 451 19.53 0.12 -6.29
C PRO A 451 18.53 -0.25 -7.39
N GLN A 452 18.89 -1.14 -8.31
CA GLN A 452 18.07 -1.56 -9.45
C GLN A 452 17.62 -3.02 -9.40
N ASN A 453 17.92 -3.73 -8.33
CA ASN A 453 17.55 -5.14 -8.20
C ASN A 453 16.87 -5.45 -6.86
N LEU A 454 16.14 -6.57 -6.84
CA LEU A 454 15.37 -7.04 -5.71
C LEU A 454 15.63 -8.53 -5.45
N TYR A 455 15.39 -8.94 -4.20
CA TYR A 455 15.36 -10.34 -3.82
C TYR A 455 14.16 -10.64 -2.90
N ARG A 456 13.10 -11.25 -3.48
CA ARG A 456 11.83 -11.58 -2.83
C ARG A 456 11.13 -10.35 -2.22
N PRO A 457 10.68 -9.39 -3.04
CA PRO A 457 9.93 -8.25 -2.54
C PRO A 457 8.60 -8.69 -1.93
N THR A 458 8.24 -8.13 -0.76
CA THR A 458 7.05 -8.50 0.01
C THR A 458 6.03 -7.40 0.14
N SER A 459 6.38 -6.16 -0.15
CA SER A 459 5.47 -5.02 -0.05
C SER A 459 5.83 -3.95 -1.05
N VAL A 460 4.81 -3.27 -1.56
CA VAL A 460 4.91 -2.03 -2.33
C VAL A 460 3.97 -1.01 -1.69
N HIS A 461 4.45 0.19 -1.47
CA HIS A 461 3.68 1.29 -0.91
C HIS A 461 4.00 2.60 -1.61
N PHE A 462 3.00 3.48 -1.75
CA PHE A 462 3.16 4.84 -2.25
C PHE A 462 2.90 5.83 -1.12
N ASP A 463 3.81 6.79 -0.96
CA ASP A 463 3.50 7.93 -0.11
C ASP A 463 2.58 8.93 -0.82
N ARG A 464 2.18 9.99 -0.11
CA ARG A 464 1.30 11.03 -0.66
C ARG A 464 1.88 11.79 -1.85
N GLN A 465 3.18 11.77 -2.01
CA GLN A 465 3.89 12.40 -3.12
C GLN A 465 4.05 11.46 -4.33
N GLY A 466 3.69 10.18 -4.18
CA GLY A 466 3.83 9.16 -5.21
C GLY A 466 5.18 8.44 -5.22
N ARG A 467 6.06 8.65 -4.20
CA ARG A 467 7.31 7.91 -4.08
C ARG A 467 7.03 6.45 -3.71
N ILE A 468 7.78 5.55 -4.34
CA ILE A 468 7.63 4.11 -4.17
C ILE A 468 8.52 3.62 -3.04
N TYR A 469 7.95 2.82 -2.14
CA TYR A 469 8.66 2.10 -1.08
C TYR A 469 8.49 0.61 -1.32
N ILE A 470 9.57 -0.17 -1.34
CA ILE A 470 9.55 -1.62 -1.56
C ILE A 470 10.29 -2.32 -0.42
N SER A 471 9.58 -3.23 0.26
CA SER A 471 10.22 -4.16 1.19
C SER A 471 10.95 -5.24 0.39
N ASP A 472 12.27 -5.17 0.37
CA ASP A 472 13.19 -6.10 -0.30
C ASP A 472 13.64 -7.16 0.71
N TYR A 473 12.73 -8.12 0.98
CA TYR A 473 12.71 -9.03 2.12
C TYR A 473 14.01 -9.78 2.33
N SER A 474 14.49 -10.49 1.31
CA SER A 474 15.71 -11.32 1.44
C SER A 474 17.00 -10.51 1.43
N ASN A 475 16.94 -9.23 1.07
CA ASN A 475 18.04 -8.27 1.24
C ASN A 475 17.92 -7.46 2.54
N ASN A 476 16.96 -7.79 3.42
CA ASN A 476 16.81 -7.14 4.73
C ASN A 476 16.76 -5.61 4.67
N ARG A 477 16.09 -5.03 3.68
CA ARG A 477 16.05 -3.58 3.44
C ARG A 477 14.70 -3.12 2.89
N VAL A 478 14.44 -1.83 3.03
CA VAL A 478 13.35 -1.15 2.32
C VAL A 478 13.99 -0.10 1.40
N LEU A 479 13.70 -0.21 0.11
CA LEU A 479 14.18 0.72 -0.92
C LEU A 479 13.14 1.81 -1.17
N VAL A 480 13.63 3.04 -1.45
CA VAL A 480 12.81 4.20 -1.84
C VAL A 480 13.27 4.72 -3.20
N TYR A 481 12.32 4.82 -4.12
CA TYR A 481 12.51 5.29 -5.48
C TYR A 481 12.05 6.72 -5.65
#